data_9d846bc9e0b6db4db3198e417f51663a
#
_entry.id   9d846bc9e0b6db4db3198e417f51663a
#
_cell.length_a   1.000
_cell.length_b   1.000
_cell.length_c   1.000
_cell.angle_alpha   90.00
_cell.angle_beta   90.00
_cell.angle_gamma   90.00
#
_symmetry.space_group_name_H-M   'P 1'
#
loop_
_entity.id
_entity.type
_entity.pdbx_description
1 polymer ?
#
loop_
_entity_poly.entity_id
_entity_poly.type
_entity_poly.pdbx_seq_one_letter_code
_entity_poly.pdbx_strand_id
1 'polypeptide(L)'
;MKSTFSIIFYLKRQVVKKDGTVPVMGRITVDGTQAQFSCKTTANPDLWDTKGGRMIGKSMQALEVNRKLDKMRVSISNHYQ
;
A
#
# COMPACT_ATOMS: atom_id res chain seq x y z
N MET A 1 23.83 -12.69 -8.45
CA MET A 1 23.28 -11.37 -8.81
C MET A 1 21.99 -11.12 -8.04
N LYS A 2 21.88 -9.97 -7.40
CA LYS A 2 20.67 -9.66 -6.62
C LYS A 2 19.60 -9.08 -7.53
N SER A 3 18.38 -9.60 -7.42
CA SER A 3 17.24 -9.02 -8.11
C SER A 3 16.89 -7.66 -7.51
N THR A 4 16.57 -6.69 -8.37
CA THR A 4 16.02 -5.44 -7.88
C THR A 4 14.57 -5.66 -7.49
N PHE A 5 14.23 -5.25 -6.28
CA PHE A 5 12.89 -5.42 -5.75
C PHE A 5 12.46 -4.16 -5.01
N SER A 6 11.28 -3.68 -5.33
CA SER A 6 10.68 -2.58 -4.56
C SER A 6 9.17 -2.76 -4.50
N ILE A 7 8.58 -2.25 -3.43
CA ILE A 7 7.14 -2.28 -3.26
C ILE A 7 6.71 -0.90 -2.79
N ILE A 8 5.65 -0.38 -3.40
CA ILE A 8 5.04 0.89 -3.01
C ILE A 8 3.55 0.69 -2.83
N PHE A 9 2.96 1.52 -1.98
CA PHE A 9 1.52 1.57 -1.80
C PHE A 9 1.02 2.93 -2.22
N TYR A 10 -0.15 2.97 -2.86
CA TYR A 10 -0.75 4.21 -3.33
C TYR A 10 -2.27 4.09 -3.29
N LEU A 11 -2.95 5.21 -3.46
CA LEU A 11 -4.41 5.25 -3.45
C LEU A 11 -4.97 5.30 -4.86
N LYS A 12 -5.99 4.49 -5.11
CA LYS A 12 -6.74 4.53 -6.37
C LYS A 12 -7.82 5.60 -6.26
N ARG A 13 -7.43 6.85 -6.46
CA ARG A 13 -8.30 8.02 -6.22
C ARG A 13 -9.45 8.14 -7.21
N GLN A 14 -9.45 7.35 -8.26
CA GLN A 14 -10.54 7.31 -9.24
C GLN A 14 -11.80 6.66 -8.69
N VAL A 15 -11.67 5.86 -7.66
CA VAL A 15 -12.79 5.15 -7.04
C VAL A 15 -12.96 5.65 -5.62
N VAL A 16 -13.98 6.50 -5.41
CA VAL A 16 -14.30 7.02 -4.08
C VAL A 16 -15.53 6.30 -3.56
N LYS A 17 -15.39 5.67 -2.39
CA LYS A 17 -16.50 4.96 -1.78
C LYS A 17 -17.46 5.94 -1.09
N LYS A 18 -18.63 5.43 -0.69
CA LYS A 18 -19.69 6.27 -0.10
C LYS A 18 -19.23 7.01 1.16
N ASP A 19 -18.32 6.40 1.92
CA ASP A 19 -17.79 7.00 3.15
C ASP A 19 -16.62 7.95 2.91
N GLY A 20 -16.27 8.20 1.64
CA GLY A 20 -15.17 9.10 1.30
C GLY A 20 -13.81 8.45 1.26
N THR A 21 -13.71 7.14 1.57
CA THR A 21 -12.44 6.43 1.48
C THR A 21 -12.17 5.98 0.06
N VAL A 22 -10.89 5.66 -0.21
CA VAL A 22 -10.47 5.17 -1.52
C VAL A 22 -9.69 3.88 -1.33
N PRO A 23 -9.71 2.97 -2.33
CA PRO A 23 -8.96 1.72 -2.23
C PRO A 23 -7.46 1.95 -2.18
N VAL A 24 -6.78 1.13 -1.40
CA VAL A 24 -5.31 1.13 -1.34
C VAL A 24 -4.81 0.05 -2.29
N MET A 25 -3.88 0.43 -3.14
CA MET A 25 -3.26 -0.46 -4.11
C MET A 25 -1.78 -0.61 -3.80
N GLY A 26 -1.20 -1.71 -4.25
CA GLY A 26 0.24 -1.91 -4.17
C GLY A 26 0.82 -2.14 -5.55
N ARG A 27 2.09 -1.78 -5.70
CA ARG A 27 2.82 -2.04 -6.93
C ARG A 27 4.18 -2.62 -6.57
N ILE A 28 4.48 -3.77 -7.16
CA ILE A 28 5.77 -4.45 -7.00
C ILE A 28 6.56 -4.25 -8.28
N THR A 29 7.84 -3.89 -8.15
CA THR A 29 8.76 -3.85 -9.27
C THR A 29 9.87 -4.85 -9.01
N VAL A 30 10.03 -5.80 -9.93
CA VAL A 30 11.10 -6.82 -9.87
C VAL A 30 11.83 -6.80 -11.19
N ASP A 31 13.10 -6.43 -11.15
CA ASP A 31 13.97 -6.39 -12.34
C ASP A 31 13.35 -5.62 -13.51
N GLY A 32 12.70 -4.49 -13.18
CA GLY A 32 12.07 -3.64 -14.19
C GLY A 32 10.66 -4.03 -14.59
N THR A 33 10.17 -5.17 -14.14
CA THR A 33 8.81 -5.62 -14.42
C THR A 33 7.89 -5.19 -13.27
N GLN A 34 6.79 -4.55 -13.58
CA GLN A 34 5.85 -4.03 -12.60
C GLN A 34 4.56 -4.85 -12.58
N ALA A 35 4.03 -5.08 -11.39
CA ALA A 35 2.75 -5.72 -11.19
C ALA A 35 1.97 -4.96 -10.13
N GLN A 36 0.68 -4.79 -10.35
CA GLN A 36 -0.20 -4.10 -9.41
C GLN A 36 -1.14 -5.10 -8.75
N PHE A 37 -1.51 -4.81 -7.51
CA PHE A 37 -2.44 -5.65 -6.77
C PHE A 37 -3.27 -4.80 -5.82
N SER A 38 -4.42 -5.35 -5.43
CA SER A 38 -5.30 -4.69 -4.45
C SER A 38 -4.89 -5.11 -3.05
N CYS A 39 -4.77 -4.13 -2.16
CA CYS A 39 -4.48 -4.41 -0.75
C CYS A 39 -5.74 -4.81 0.02
N LYS A 40 -6.90 -4.80 -0.64
CA LYS A 40 -8.19 -5.16 -0.04
C LYS A 40 -8.52 -4.34 1.21
N THR A 41 -8.07 -3.10 1.21
CA THR A 41 -8.36 -2.16 2.29
C THR A 41 -8.58 -0.79 1.69
N THR A 42 -9.12 0.11 2.49
CA THR A 42 -9.38 1.50 2.07
C THR A 42 -8.71 2.45 3.04
N ALA A 43 -8.48 3.68 2.59
CA ALA A 43 -7.86 4.70 3.40
C ALA A 43 -8.50 6.04 3.14
N ASN A 44 -8.43 6.93 4.14
CA ASN A 44 -8.87 8.31 3.98
C ASN A 44 -7.80 9.05 3.18
N PRO A 45 -8.13 9.58 1.98
CA PRO A 45 -7.14 10.24 1.15
C PRO A 45 -6.53 11.49 1.80
N ASP A 46 -7.27 12.15 2.69
CA ASP A 46 -6.76 13.33 3.38
C ASP A 46 -5.70 12.98 4.41
N LEU A 47 -5.65 11.73 4.85
CA LEU A 47 -4.70 11.26 5.86
C LEU A 47 -3.67 10.30 5.28
N TRP A 48 -3.45 10.37 3.98
CA TRP A 48 -2.49 9.49 3.31
C TRP A 48 -1.19 10.22 3.04
N ASP A 49 -0.07 9.63 3.44
CA ASP A 49 1.27 10.14 3.16
C ASP A 49 1.73 9.56 1.81
N THR A 50 1.71 10.39 0.78
CA THR A 50 2.08 9.96 -0.56
C THR A 50 3.54 9.50 -0.64
N LYS A 51 4.42 10.16 0.07
CA LYS A 51 5.84 9.80 0.05
C LYS A 51 6.11 8.51 0.80
N GLY A 52 5.50 8.36 1.98
CA GLY A 52 5.69 7.18 2.80
C GLY A 52 4.85 5.99 2.37
N GLY A 53 3.78 6.23 1.60
CA GLY A 53 2.88 5.16 1.18
C GLY A 53 2.11 4.55 2.33
N ARG A 54 1.66 5.37 3.28
CA ARG A 54 0.96 4.91 4.46
C ARG A 54 0.07 6.01 5.04
N MET A 55 -0.76 5.63 6.00
CA MET A 55 -1.64 6.59 6.68
C MET A 55 -0.87 7.46 7.65
N ILE A 56 -1.27 8.73 7.74
CA ILE A 56 -0.75 9.68 8.70
C ILE A 56 -1.60 9.61 9.97
N GLY A 57 -0.96 9.77 11.13
CA GLY A 57 -1.63 9.88 12.41
C GLY A 57 -1.66 8.58 13.18
N LYS A 58 -2.32 8.61 14.34
CA LYS A 58 -2.32 7.50 15.29
C LYS A 58 -3.74 7.00 15.59
N SER A 59 -4.72 7.33 14.73
CA SER A 59 -6.07 6.81 14.92
C SER A 59 -6.06 5.29 14.75
N MET A 60 -7.05 4.61 15.32
CA MET A 60 -7.14 3.16 15.19
C MET A 60 -7.20 2.73 13.73
N GLN A 61 -7.93 3.48 12.92
CA GLN A 61 -8.03 3.20 11.49
C GLN A 61 -6.68 3.30 10.81
N ALA A 62 -5.90 4.35 11.12
CA ALA A 62 -4.57 4.52 10.55
C ALA A 62 -3.64 3.38 10.97
N LEU A 63 -3.69 2.97 12.24
CA LEU A 63 -2.86 1.88 12.73
C LEU A 63 -3.23 0.56 12.07
N GLU A 64 -4.52 0.29 11.89
CA GLU A 64 -4.97 -0.95 11.24
C GLU A 64 -4.52 -1.02 9.79
N VAL A 65 -4.70 0.09 9.03
CA VAL A 65 -4.27 0.13 7.63
C VAL A 65 -2.77 -0.07 7.55
N ASN A 66 -2.00 0.68 8.33
CA ASN A 66 -0.54 0.59 8.29
C ASN A 66 -0.05 -0.80 8.68
N ARG A 67 -0.67 -1.43 9.67
CA ARG A 67 -0.32 -2.80 10.07
C ARG A 67 -0.55 -3.78 8.92
N LYS A 68 -1.67 -3.63 8.24
CA LYS A 68 -2.01 -4.49 7.10
C LYS A 68 -0.98 -4.33 5.97
N LEU A 69 -0.60 -3.08 5.68
CA LEU A 69 0.41 -2.80 4.65
C LEU A 69 1.77 -3.37 5.03
N ASP A 70 2.16 -3.23 6.29
CA ASP A 70 3.43 -3.77 6.79
C ASP A 70 3.46 -5.30 6.67
N LYS A 71 2.36 -5.97 7.00
CA LYS A 71 2.27 -7.42 6.85
C LYS A 71 2.41 -7.85 5.40
N MET A 72 1.78 -7.13 4.48
CA MET A 72 1.87 -7.44 3.06
C MET A 72 3.30 -7.23 2.56
N ARG A 73 3.95 -6.16 3.00
CA ARG A 73 5.33 -5.87 2.61
C ARG A 73 6.27 -6.98 3.07
N VAL A 74 6.15 -7.42 4.31
CA VAL A 74 6.99 -8.50 4.85
C VAL A 74 6.73 -9.81 4.11
N SER A 75 5.46 -10.15 3.88
CA SER A 75 5.10 -11.37 3.18
C SER A 75 5.68 -11.40 1.76
N ILE A 76 5.56 -10.28 1.03
CA ILE A 76 6.07 -10.18 -0.33
C ILE A 76 7.61 -10.21 -0.33
N SER A 77 8.24 -9.48 0.58
CA SER A 77 9.70 -9.49 0.72
C SER A 77 10.22 -10.91 0.95
N ASN A 78 9.57 -11.67 1.84
CA ASN A 78 9.98 -13.04 2.13
C ASN A 78 9.83 -13.93 0.90
N HIS A 79 8.81 -13.68 0.09
CA HIS A 79 8.59 -14.46 -1.12
C HIS A 79 9.73 -14.27 -2.15
N TYR A 80 10.30 -13.06 -2.21
CA TYR A 80 11.32 -12.72 -3.20
C TYR A 80 12.76 -12.78 -2.67
N GLN A 81 12.95 -13.26 -1.46
CA GLN A 81 14.30 -13.43 -0.91
C GLN A 81 14.88 -14.82 -1.18
#